data_ca3ccfec73d0b0d9f67c761fdfe6d00d
#
_entry.id   ca3ccfec73d0b0d9f67c761fdfe6d00d
#
_cell.length_a   1.000
_cell.length_b   1.000
_cell.length_c   1.000
_cell.angle_alpha   90.00
_cell.angle_beta   90.00
_cell.angle_gamma   90.00
#
_symmetry.space_group_name_H-M   'P 1'
#
loop_
_entity.id
_entity.type
_entity.pdbx_description
1 polymer ?
#
loop_
_entity_poly.entity_id
_entity_poly.type
_entity_poly.pdbx_seq_one_letter_code
_entity_poly.pdbx_strand_id
1 'polypeptide(L)'
;AGFAATTLMGGANTRIEKTDLSPLKGKDIILWPDNDEPGRKYADNVAEALLKLPVSSLKITPLTPDKPAKWDAADAVAEKFDIAGHLAKAEIYKLQEKTESSGRLKIADFTGEMFATEPPELQFVVKNTIPRGVVGLLSAMGDTGKGMLLLDLALKICQDKTGMSLKAFGNPVTATGSAVIFAGEDTADEIHRRIYKLMPGGLNGRIDPAKLHIIPLPNTGGPFAIARKCRGSDEFCLTEEFESIKMQLEAIPDLALVVFDPLASFAGLDLNADPRAASYITGQLAALA
;
A
#
# COMPACT_ATOMS: atom_id res chain seq x y z
N ALA A 1 -5.33 44.44 -17.31
CA ALA A 1 -6.35 43.43 -17.04
C ALA A 1 -6.82 43.64 -15.60
N GLY A 2 -8.11 43.85 -15.34
CA GLY A 2 -8.66 44.25 -14.04
C GLY A 2 -8.84 43.11 -13.01
N PHE A 3 -7.87 42.17 -12.92
CA PHE A 3 -7.89 41.09 -11.93
C PHE A 3 -6.97 41.42 -10.75
N ALA A 4 -7.45 41.19 -9.53
CA ALA A 4 -6.61 41.15 -8.34
C ALA A 4 -6.11 39.72 -8.17
N ALA A 5 -4.79 39.56 -8.06
CA ALA A 5 -4.19 38.25 -7.82
C ALA A 5 -3.63 38.17 -6.40
N THR A 6 -3.76 37.02 -5.77
CA THR A 6 -3.17 36.68 -4.46
C THR A 6 -2.72 35.22 -4.44
N THR A 7 -1.78 34.89 -3.58
CA THR A 7 -1.34 33.53 -3.33
C THR A 7 -1.35 33.27 -1.82
N LEU A 8 -1.45 32.01 -1.43
CA LEU A 8 -1.32 31.64 -0.03
C LEU A 8 0.16 31.55 0.36
N MET A 9 0.52 32.15 1.51
CA MET A 9 1.89 32.08 2.01
C MET A 9 2.27 30.63 2.37
N GLY A 10 3.41 30.15 1.85
CA GLY A 10 3.98 28.85 2.20
C GLY A 10 3.76 27.74 1.16
N GLY A 11 3.15 28.02 0.00
CA GLY A 11 3.00 27.06 -1.12
C GLY A 11 2.16 25.84 -0.79
N ALA A 12 2.32 24.75 -1.56
CA ALA A 12 1.51 23.53 -1.49
C ALA A 12 1.53 22.78 -0.14
N ASN A 13 2.47 23.09 0.76
CA ASN A 13 2.59 22.51 2.09
C ASN A 13 1.89 23.34 3.19
N THR A 14 1.22 24.42 2.85
CA THR A 14 0.54 25.29 3.82
C THR A 14 -0.72 24.58 4.36
N ARG A 15 -0.87 24.58 5.67
CA ARG A 15 -2.13 24.18 6.32
C ARG A 15 -3.17 25.27 6.07
N ILE A 16 -4.07 25.01 5.12
CA ILE A 16 -5.12 25.93 4.69
C ILE A 16 -5.99 26.38 5.88
N GLU A 17 -6.19 25.51 6.86
CA GLU A 17 -6.95 25.77 8.09
C GLU A 17 -6.38 26.93 8.96
N LYS A 18 -5.10 27.25 8.77
CA LYS A 18 -4.43 28.34 9.48
C LYS A 18 -4.40 29.66 8.69
N THR A 19 -4.94 29.65 7.47
CA THR A 19 -4.96 30.83 6.60
C THR A 19 -6.27 31.57 6.76
N ASP A 20 -6.21 32.87 7.01
CA ASP A 20 -7.40 33.74 7.02
C ASP A 20 -7.89 33.98 5.59
N LEU A 21 -8.93 33.31 5.19
CA LEU A 21 -9.61 33.45 3.91
C LEU A 21 -10.79 34.44 3.95
N SER A 22 -11.03 35.09 5.08
CA SER A 22 -12.15 36.03 5.26
C SER A 22 -12.17 37.21 4.28
N PRO A 23 -11.03 37.72 3.77
CA PRO A 23 -11.02 38.79 2.74
C PRO A 23 -11.65 38.38 1.41
N LEU A 24 -11.82 37.07 1.17
CA LEU A 24 -12.38 36.51 -0.06
C LEU A 24 -13.91 36.37 -0.02
N LYS A 25 -14.55 36.67 1.09
CA LYS A 25 -16.03 36.67 1.21
C LYS A 25 -16.67 37.60 0.19
N GLY A 26 -17.73 37.11 -0.45
CA GLY A 26 -18.49 37.86 -1.46
C GLY A 26 -17.72 38.19 -2.74
N LYS A 27 -16.57 37.53 -2.99
CA LYS A 27 -15.78 37.73 -4.21
C LYS A 27 -16.05 36.61 -5.21
N ASP A 28 -15.84 36.97 -6.50
CA ASP A 28 -15.71 35.99 -7.56
C ASP A 28 -14.27 35.52 -7.62
N ILE A 29 -14.05 34.22 -7.48
CA ILE A 29 -12.73 33.62 -7.30
C ILE A 29 -12.44 32.68 -8.47
N ILE A 30 -11.26 32.78 -9.04
CA ILE A 30 -10.72 31.85 -10.01
C ILE A 30 -9.42 31.27 -9.43
N LEU A 31 -9.39 29.97 -9.23
CA LEU A 31 -8.18 29.24 -8.84
C LEU A 31 -7.37 28.88 -10.09
N TRP A 32 -6.07 29.14 -10.03
CA TRP A 32 -5.12 28.74 -11.06
C TRP A 32 -4.09 27.82 -10.43
N PRO A 33 -4.23 26.49 -10.57
CA PRO A 33 -3.28 25.53 -10.04
C PRO A 33 -1.96 25.52 -10.83
N ASP A 34 -0.87 25.10 -10.18
CA ASP A 34 0.34 24.69 -10.86
C ASP A 34 0.01 23.55 -11.84
N ASN A 35 0.72 23.47 -12.95
CA ASN A 35 0.41 22.58 -14.06
C ASN A 35 0.87 21.14 -13.79
N ASP A 36 0.50 20.59 -12.63
CA ASP A 36 0.75 19.20 -12.26
C ASP A 36 -0.35 18.67 -11.32
N GLU A 37 -0.33 17.36 -11.07
CA GLU A 37 -1.33 16.72 -10.22
C GLU A 37 -1.27 17.20 -8.75
N PRO A 38 -0.08 17.38 -8.12
CA PRO A 38 0.02 17.99 -6.79
C PRO A 38 -0.56 19.41 -6.73
N GLY A 39 -0.32 20.25 -7.73
CA GLY A 39 -0.88 21.60 -7.84
C GLY A 39 -2.40 21.58 -7.96
N ARG A 40 -2.94 20.64 -8.76
CA ARG A 40 -4.39 20.45 -8.88
C ARG A 40 -5.00 20.04 -7.55
N LYS A 41 -4.43 19.04 -6.87
CA LYS A 41 -4.88 18.58 -5.55
C LYS A 41 -4.83 19.68 -4.49
N TYR A 42 -3.80 20.51 -4.53
CA TYR A 42 -3.72 21.67 -3.64
C TYR A 42 -4.83 22.69 -3.92
N ALA A 43 -5.11 23.01 -5.19
CA ALA A 43 -6.21 23.89 -5.57
C ALA A 43 -7.58 23.33 -5.14
N ASP A 44 -7.79 22.02 -5.23
CA ASP A 44 -9.02 21.36 -4.76
C ASP A 44 -9.19 21.54 -3.24
N ASN A 45 -8.13 21.38 -2.45
CA ASN A 45 -8.16 21.61 -1.00
C ASN A 45 -8.48 23.08 -0.66
N VAL A 46 -7.92 24.03 -1.42
CA VAL A 46 -8.22 25.46 -1.28
C VAL A 46 -9.69 25.73 -1.64
N ALA A 47 -10.18 25.12 -2.71
CA ALA A 47 -11.57 25.26 -3.14
C ALA A 47 -12.56 24.76 -2.07
N GLU A 48 -12.28 23.62 -1.44
CA GLU A 48 -13.10 23.10 -0.33
C GLU A 48 -13.15 24.07 0.86
N ALA A 49 -12.02 24.70 1.19
CA ALA A 49 -11.99 25.70 2.25
C ALA A 49 -12.79 26.96 1.88
N LEU A 50 -12.73 27.40 0.63
CA LEU A 50 -13.47 28.55 0.13
C LEU A 50 -14.97 28.31 0.04
N LEU A 51 -15.42 27.10 -0.27
CA LEU A 51 -16.84 26.74 -0.28
C LEU A 51 -17.50 26.79 1.10
N LYS A 52 -16.72 26.76 2.17
CA LYS A 52 -17.22 27.00 3.54
C LYS A 52 -17.48 28.48 3.84
N LEU A 53 -17.09 29.38 2.93
CA LEU A 53 -17.29 30.81 3.02
C LEU A 53 -18.37 31.25 2.02
N PRO A 54 -19.11 32.35 2.29
CA PRO A 54 -20.06 32.90 1.32
C PRO A 54 -19.31 33.66 0.21
N VAL A 55 -18.71 32.92 -0.73
CA VAL A 55 -18.13 33.47 -1.95
C VAL A 55 -19.19 33.63 -3.03
N SER A 56 -19.06 34.62 -3.94
CA SER A 56 -20.06 34.87 -4.98
C SER A 56 -19.99 33.82 -6.09
N SER A 57 -18.78 33.45 -6.51
CA SER A 57 -18.53 32.34 -7.42
C SER A 57 -17.14 31.77 -7.20
N LEU A 58 -16.99 30.48 -7.50
CA LEU A 58 -15.70 29.80 -7.46
C LEU A 58 -15.51 29.03 -8.76
N LYS A 59 -14.41 29.31 -9.45
CA LYS A 59 -14.01 28.67 -10.69
C LYS A 59 -12.58 28.16 -10.59
N ILE A 60 -12.23 27.22 -11.46
CA ILE A 60 -10.86 26.70 -11.57
C ILE A 60 -10.46 26.61 -13.02
N THR A 61 -9.22 27.00 -13.34
CA THR A 61 -8.68 26.86 -14.69
C THR A 61 -8.30 25.42 -15.00
N PRO A 62 -8.44 24.98 -16.26
CA PRO A 62 -7.92 23.69 -16.68
C PRO A 62 -6.37 23.68 -16.62
N LEU A 63 -5.78 22.50 -16.49
CA LEU A 63 -4.34 22.31 -16.73
C LEU A 63 -4.04 22.56 -18.20
N THR A 64 -2.81 22.99 -18.48
CA THR A 64 -2.34 23.34 -19.83
C THR A 64 -1.41 22.24 -20.35
N PRO A 65 -1.89 21.27 -21.15
CA PRO A 65 -1.13 20.07 -21.54
C PRO A 65 0.22 20.37 -22.24
N ASP A 66 0.30 21.52 -22.92
CA ASP A 66 1.49 21.93 -23.68
C ASP A 66 2.55 22.63 -22.81
N LYS A 67 2.32 22.75 -21.50
CA LYS A 67 3.24 23.40 -20.56
C LYS A 67 3.87 22.38 -19.62
N PRO A 68 5.11 22.63 -19.13
CA PRO A 68 5.79 21.72 -18.23
C PRO A 68 5.07 21.59 -16.87
N ALA A 69 5.40 20.54 -16.13
CA ALA A 69 4.97 20.39 -14.74
C ALA A 69 5.44 21.60 -13.91
N LYS A 70 4.64 22.00 -12.92
CA LYS A 70 4.85 23.16 -12.03
C LYS A 70 4.79 24.53 -12.71
N TRP A 71 4.47 24.60 -14.01
CA TRP A 71 4.22 25.87 -14.66
C TRP A 71 3.03 26.57 -14.00
N ASP A 72 3.22 27.83 -13.63
CA ASP A 72 2.26 28.60 -12.84
C ASP A 72 1.88 29.94 -13.48
N ALA A 73 1.11 30.75 -12.76
CA ALA A 73 0.69 32.08 -13.23
C ALA A 73 1.87 33.06 -13.37
N ALA A 74 2.97 32.91 -12.63
CA ALA A 74 4.15 33.75 -12.75
C ALA A 74 4.91 33.43 -14.04
N ASP A 75 5.03 32.15 -14.39
CA ASP A 75 5.60 31.70 -15.66
C ASP A 75 4.77 32.21 -16.84
N ALA A 76 3.44 32.14 -16.72
CA ALA A 76 2.52 32.65 -17.72
C ALA A 76 2.73 34.16 -18.00
N VAL A 77 2.98 34.96 -16.96
CA VAL A 77 3.32 36.40 -17.12
C VAL A 77 4.67 36.58 -17.81
N ALA A 78 5.69 35.80 -17.39
CA ALA A 78 7.03 35.89 -17.96
C ALA A 78 7.06 35.54 -19.46
N GLU A 79 6.27 34.56 -19.86
CA GLU A 79 6.16 34.09 -21.25
C GLU A 79 5.19 34.91 -22.11
N LYS A 80 4.54 35.95 -21.57
CA LYS A 80 3.48 36.71 -22.23
C LYS A 80 2.33 35.84 -22.75
N PHE A 81 1.99 34.80 -21.98
CA PHE A 81 0.89 33.90 -22.28
C PHE A 81 -0.46 34.63 -22.30
N ASP A 82 -1.44 34.14 -23.05
CA ASP A 82 -2.80 34.71 -23.07
C ASP A 82 -3.55 34.39 -21.77
N ILE A 83 -3.25 35.15 -20.73
CA ILE A 83 -3.85 35.03 -19.42
C ILE A 83 -5.38 35.22 -19.49
N ALA A 84 -5.86 36.18 -20.25
CA ALA A 84 -7.27 36.51 -20.36
C ALA A 84 -8.06 35.33 -20.99
N GLY A 85 -7.53 34.80 -22.09
CA GLY A 85 -8.11 33.63 -22.73
C GLY A 85 -8.07 32.37 -21.86
N HIS A 86 -7.02 32.20 -21.02
CA HIS A 86 -6.94 31.07 -20.08
C HIS A 86 -7.94 31.18 -18.93
N LEU A 87 -8.06 32.36 -18.31
CA LEU A 87 -9.06 32.62 -17.27
C LEU A 87 -10.50 32.49 -17.78
N ALA A 88 -10.75 32.85 -19.05
CA ALA A 88 -12.06 32.64 -19.67
C ALA A 88 -12.47 31.17 -19.81
N LYS A 89 -11.50 30.24 -19.81
CA LYS A 89 -11.74 28.80 -19.83
C LYS A 89 -11.99 28.21 -18.44
N ALA A 90 -11.95 29.03 -17.37
CA ALA A 90 -12.20 28.56 -16.02
C ALA A 90 -13.65 28.09 -15.87
N GLU A 91 -13.81 26.86 -15.42
CA GLU A 91 -15.12 26.25 -15.18
C GLU A 91 -15.56 26.45 -13.74
N ILE A 92 -16.87 26.50 -13.51
CA ILE A 92 -17.43 26.56 -12.15
C ILE A 92 -16.88 25.35 -11.39
N TYR A 93 -16.20 25.62 -10.29
CA TYR A 93 -15.78 24.54 -9.40
C TYR A 93 -17.05 23.90 -8.84
N LYS A 94 -17.39 22.79 -9.41
CA LYS A 94 -18.30 21.84 -8.76
C LYS A 94 -17.39 21.08 -7.80
N LEU A 95 -17.74 21.03 -6.51
CA LEU A 95 -17.29 19.91 -5.71
C LEU A 95 -17.47 18.72 -6.65
N GLN A 96 -16.37 18.16 -7.15
CA GLN A 96 -16.48 16.76 -7.50
C GLN A 96 -17.07 16.21 -6.22
N GLU A 97 -18.32 15.70 -6.29
CA GLU A 97 -18.79 14.82 -5.25
C GLU A 97 -17.55 13.96 -5.03
N LYS A 98 -16.76 14.28 -3.98
CA LYS A 98 -15.87 13.29 -3.41
C LYS A 98 -16.88 12.20 -3.29
N THR A 99 -16.77 11.23 -4.19
CA THR A 99 -17.47 9.98 -4.02
C THR A 99 -17.22 9.75 -2.58
N GLU A 100 -18.25 10.06 -1.75
CA GLU A 100 -18.15 10.27 -0.30
C GLU A 100 -17.15 9.28 0.10
N SER A 101 -16.02 9.71 0.66
CA SER A 101 -14.90 8.80 0.86
C SER A 101 -15.57 7.55 1.30
N SER A 102 -15.75 6.64 0.35
CA SER A 102 -16.67 5.55 0.57
C SER A 102 -16.05 4.94 1.76
N GLY A 103 -16.63 5.34 2.92
CA GLY A 103 -16.05 4.96 4.17
C GLY A 103 -15.87 3.49 3.97
N ARG A 104 -14.64 2.96 4.08
CA ARG A 104 -14.21 1.60 3.79
C ARG A 104 -15.28 0.55 4.11
N LEU A 105 -16.33 1.00 4.81
CA LEU A 105 -17.46 0.22 5.28
C LEU A 105 -18.76 1.02 5.07
N LYS A 106 -19.62 0.57 4.16
CA LYS A 106 -21.01 1.01 4.03
C LYS A 106 -21.88 -0.06 4.67
N ILE A 107 -22.48 0.23 5.81
CA ILE A 107 -23.32 -0.74 6.55
C ILE A 107 -24.43 -1.32 5.66
N ALA A 108 -24.99 -0.51 4.76
CA ALA A 108 -26.04 -0.93 3.84
C ALA A 108 -25.63 -2.07 2.87
N ASP A 109 -24.33 -2.22 2.60
CA ASP A 109 -23.82 -3.27 1.72
C ASP A 109 -23.71 -4.63 2.45
N PHE A 110 -23.86 -4.65 3.78
CA PHE A 110 -23.71 -5.83 4.64
C PHE A 110 -25.06 -6.26 5.22
N THR A 111 -25.95 -6.71 4.35
CA THR A 111 -27.26 -7.24 4.77
C THR A 111 -27.19 -8.74 4.99
N GLY A 112 -28.20 -9.29 5.71
CA GLY A 112 -28.32 -10.73 5.91
C GLY A 112 -28.46 -11.55 4.63
N GLU A 113 -28.76 -10.92 3.50
CA GLU A 113 -28.85 -11.55 2.19
C GLU A 113 -27.50 -12.18 1.76
N MET A 114 -26.39 -11.61 2.19
CA MET A 114 -25.05 -12.16 1.95
C MET A 114 -24.88 -13.59 2.48
N PHE A 115 -25.67 -13.96 3.47
CA PHE A 115 -25.60 -15.25 4.17
C PHE A 115 -26.79 -16.16 3.86
N ALA A 116 -27.59 -15.83 2.86
CA ALA A 116 -28.80 -16.59 2.49
C ALA A 116 -28.50 -17.86 1.70
N THR A 117 -27.26 -18.00 1.17
CA THR A 117 -26.82 -19.16 0.41
C THR A 117 -25.90 -20.07 1.25
N GLU A 118 -25.67 -21.29 0.79
CA GLU A 118 -24.71 -22.19 1.41
C GLU A 118 -23.32 -21.53 1.44
N PRO A 119 -22.59 -21.57 2.60
CA PRO A 119 -21.28 -20.96 2.68
C PRO A 119 -20.29 -21.65 1.75
N PRO A 120 -19.32 -20.90 1.17
CA PRO A 120 -18.27 -21.50 0.36
C PRO A 120 -17.42 -22.45 1.20
N GLU A 121 -16.94 -23.53 0.58
CA GLU A 121 -16.07 -24.49 1.25
C GLU A 121 -14.75 -23.83 1.67
N LEU A 122 -14.32 -24.07 2.91
CA LEU A 122 -13.07 -23.56 3.44
C LEU A 122 -11.87 -24.10 2.63
N GLN A 123 -11.12 -23.19 2.05
CA GLN A 123 -9.88 -23.49 1.36
C GLN A 123 -8.70 -23.52 2.34
N PHE A 124 -7.75 -24.43 2.14
CA PHE A 124 -6.58 -24.58 3.00
C PHE A 124 -5.28 -24.56 2.19
N VAL A 125 -4.23 -24.03 2.81
CA VAL A 125 -2.83 -24.22 2.38
C VAL A 125 -2.36 -25.60 2.86
N VAL A 126 -2.61 -25.91 4.13
CA VAL A 126 -2.42 -27.23 4.73
C VAL A 126 -3.76 -27.65 5.32
N LYS A 127 -4.32 -28.76 4.85
CA LYS A 127 -5.66 -29.22 5.20
C LYS A 127 -5.86 -29.25 6.72
N ASN A 128 -6.96 -28.67 7.19
CA ASN A 128 -7.35 -28.58 8.60
C ASN A 128 -6.30 -27.92 9.53
N THR A 129 -5.30 -27.23 8.98
CA THR A 129 -4.22 -26.61 9.78
C THR A 129 -4.01 -25.14 9.43
N ILE A 130 -3.80 -24.83 8.14
CA ILE A 130 -3.55 -23.48 7.67
C ILE A 130 -4.61 -23.12 6.62
N PRO A 131 -5.63 -22.33 6.97
CA PRO A 131 -6.60 -21.82 6.00
C PRO A 131 -5.92 -20.89 4.97
N ARG A 132 -6.54 -20.72 3.79
CA ARG A 132 -6.14 -19.69 2.81
C ARG A 132 -6.75 -18.34 3.18
N GLY A 133 -6.09 -17.28 2.73
CA GLY A 133 -6.59 -15.92 2.89
C GLY A 133 -6.56 -15.42 4.34
N VAL A 134 -5.66 -15.94 5.16
CA VAL A 134 -5.51 -15.52 6.56
C VAL A 134 -4.04 -15.37 6.94
N VAL A 135 -3.78 -14.45 7.87
CA VAL A 135 -2.47 -14.35 8.52
C VAL A 135 -2.33 -15.41 9.58
N GLY A 136 -1.20 -16.14 9.56
CA GLY A 136 -0.79 -17.07 10.59
C GLY A 136 0.46 -16.59 11.33
N LEU A 137 0.57 -16.89 12.62
CA LEU A 137 1.76 -16.64 13.41
C LEU A 137 2.33 -17.99 13.91
N LEU A 138 3.57 -18.31 13.46
CA LEU A 138 4.32 -19.43 13.99
C LEU A 138 5.26 -18.93 15.08
N SER A 139 4.94 -19.23 16.33
CA SER A 139 5.74 -18.85 17.50
C SER A 139 6.35 -20.07 18.16
N ALA A 140 7.64 -20.01 18.45
CA ALA A 140 8.37 -20.99 19.23
C ALA A 140 9.68 -20.37 19.74
N MET A 141 10.35 -21.02 20.68
CA MET A 141 11.69 -20.60 21.14
C MET A 141 12.72 -20.58 20.01
N GLY A 142 13.84 -19.90 20.23
CA GLY A 142 15.00 -19.94 19.32
C GLY A 142 15.42 -21.38 19.03
N ASP A 143 16.04 -21.62 17.89
CA ASP A 143 16.64 -22.91 17.45
C ASP A 143 15.70 -24.13 17.42
N THR A 144 14.37 -23.90 17.48
CA THR A 144 13.38 -24.97 17.38
C THR A 144 13.05 -25.42 15.96
N GLY A 145 13.69 -24.82 14.96
CA GLY A 145 13.53 -25.17 13.55
C GLY A 145 12.35 -24.52 12.83
N LYS A 146 11.82 -23.36 13.33
CA LYS A 146 10.73 -22.62 12.66
C LYS A 146 11.03 -22.33 11.19
N GLY A 147 12.18 -21.73 10.90
CA GLY A 147 12.59 -21.40 9.52
C GLY A 147 12.71 -22.66 8.64
N MET A 148 13.15 -23.81 9.20
CA MET A 148 13.17 -25.09 8.48
C MET A 148 11.76 -25.59 8.14
N LEU A 149 10.80 -25.47 9.06
CA LEU A 149 9.40 -25.86 8.81
C LEU A 149 8.73 -24.99 7.76
N LEU A 150 8.98 -23.67 7.80
CA LEU A 150 8.44 -22.72 6.81
C LEU A 150 9.08 -22.92 5.45
N LEU A 151 10.38 -23.17 5.39
CA LEU A 151 11.08 -23.50 4.16
C LEU A 151 10.57 -24.82 3.57
N ASP A 152 10.40 -25.88 4.38
CA ASP A 152 9.83 -27.15 3.95
C ASP A 152 8.40 -27.00 3.39
N LEU A 153 7.57 -26.16 4.03
CA LEU A 153 6.23 -25.84 3.53
C LEU A 153 6.29 -25.14 2.18
N ALA A 154 7.13 -24.11 2.03
CA ALA A 154 7.30 -23.37 0.78
C ALA A 154 7.78 -24.30 -0.35
N LEU A 155 8.77 -25.15 -0.08
CA LEU A 155 9.24 -26.15 -1.04
C LEU A 155 8.10 -27.08 -1.50
N LYS A 156 7.23 -27.52 -0.59
CA LYS A 156 6.09 -28.40 -0.89
C LYS A 156 4.97 -27.71 -1.67
N ILE A 157 4.77 -26.41 -1.45
CA ILE A 157 3.80 -25.61 -2.21
C ILE A 157 4.26 -25.45 -3.68
N CYS A 158 5.56 -25.24 -3.88
CA CYS A 158 6.15 -25.03 -5.21
C CYS A 158 6.39 -26.33 -6.00
N GLN A 159 6.23 -27.51 -5.36
CA GLN A 159 6.38 -28.80 -6.06
C GLN A 159 5.19 -29.10 -6.99
N ASP A 160 5.49 -29.72 -8.13
CA ASP A 160 4.47 -30.39 -8.90
C ASP A 160 3.95 -31.61 -8.13
N LYS A 161 2.65 -31.59 -7.81
CA LYS A 161 2.00 -32.63 -6.98
C LYS A 161 1.45 -33.79 -7.79
N THR A 162 1.80 -33.93 -9.04
CA THR A 162 1.28 -35.00 -9.90
C THR A 162 1.60 -36.37 -9.27
N GLY A 163 0.60 -36.98 -8.65
CA GLY A 163 0.70 -38.29 -8.03
C GLY A 163 1.32 -38.36 -6.62
N MET A 164 1.64 -37.24 -5.96
CA MET A 164 2.22 -37.20 -4.61
C MET A 164 1.30 -36.54 -3.60
N SER A 165 1.14 -37.16 -2.43
CA SER A 165 0.51 -36.54 -1.23
C SER A 165 1.59 -35.95 -0.33
N LEU A 166 1.91 -34.67 -0.53
CA LEU A 166 2.87 -33.95 0.34
C LEU A 166 2.19 -33.58 1.66
N LYS A 167 2.91 -33.71 2.78
CA LYS A 167 2.40 -33.39 4.11
C LYS A 167 3.26 -32.34 4.79
N ALA A 168 2.61 -31.39 5.47
CA ALA A 168 3.22 -30.47 6.41
C ALA A 168 2.40 -30.48 7.71
N PHE A 169 3.05 -30.37 8.85
CA PHE A 169 2.39 -30.41 10.16
C PHE A 169 1.48 -31.68 10.35
N GLY A 170 1.86 -32.79 9.75
CA GLY A 170 1.08 -34.04 9.78
C GLY A 170 -0.09 -34.11 8.79
N ASN A 171 -0.47 -33.03 8.15
CA ASN A 171 -1.63 -32.92 7.26
C ASN A 171 -1.24 -32.68 5.78
N PRO A 172 -2.13 -33.03 4.82
CA PRO A 172 -1.87 -32.79 3.41
C PRO A 172 -1.69 -31.30 3.09
N VAL A 173 -0.66 -30.99 2.31
CA VAL A 173 -0.50 -29.67 1.67
C VAL A 173 -1.42 -29.62 0.47
N THR A 174 -2.44 -28.78 0.51
CA THR A 174 -3.46 -28.65 -0.56
C THR A 174 -3.19 -27.51 -1.52
N ALA A 175 -2.50 -26.45 -1.06
CA ALA A 175 -2.12 -25.33 -1.93
C ALA A 175 -0.97 -25.71 -2.86
N THR A 176 -1.04 -25.20 -4.09
CA THR A 176 0.04 -25.19 -5.09
C THR A 176 0.21 -23.75 -5.59
N GLY A 177 1.40 -23.37 -6.00
CA GLY A 177 1.65 -22.03 -6.53
C GLY A 177 3.02 -21.52 -6.14
N SER A 178 3.15 -20.20 -6.10
CA SER A 178 4.39 -19.51 -5.75
C SER A 178 4.49 -19.28 -4.25
N ALA A 179 5.71 -19.29 -3.72
CA ALA A 179 6.02 -18.98 -2.34
C ALA A 179 7.12 -17.92 -2.24
N VAL A 180 6.95 -16.96 -1.34
CA VAL A 180 7.92 -15.90 -1.06
C VAL A 180 8.36 -15.98 0.40
N ILE A 181 9.66 -15.99 0.66
CA ILE A 181 10.24 -15.97 2.00
C ILE A 181 11.19 -14.78 2.11
N PHE A 182 10.88 -13.87 3.00
CA PHE A 182 11.79 -12.81 3.44
C PHE A 182 12.58 -13.33 4.65
N ALA A 183 13.84 -13.74 4.41
CA ALA A 183 14.72 -14.27 5.44
C ALA A 183 15.55 -13.13 6.04
N GLY A 184 15.14 -12.65 7.22
CA GLY A 184 15.76 -11.49 7.88
C GLY A 184 17.11 -11.77 8.53
N GLU A 185 17.39 -13.03 8.86
CA GLU A 185 18.60 -13.44 9.63
C GLU A 185 19.49 -14.42 8.87
N ASP A 186 18.91 -15.20 7.94
CA ASP A 186 19.67 -16.23 7.23
C ASP A 186 20.34 -15.70 5.97
N THR A 187 21.61 -16.06 5.77
CA THR A 187 22.35 -15.78 4.54
C THR A 187 21.95 -16.72 3.41
N ALA A 188 22.26 -16.36 2.16
CA ALA A 188 22.02 -17.20 0.98
C ALA A 188 22.67 -18.58 1.11
N ASP A 189 23.90 -18.66 1.66
CA ASP A 189 24.62 -19.92 1.86
C ASP A 189 23.92 -20.82 2.90
N GLU A 190 23.38 -20.23 3.96
CA GLU A 190 22.66 -20.99 4.98
C GLU A 190 21.34 -21.52 4.43
N ILE A 191 20.59 -20.70 3.73
CA ILE A 191 19.37 -21.10 3.03
C ILE A 191 19.66 -22.25 2.05
N HIS A 192 20.73 -22.12 1.27
CA HIS A 192 21.14 -23.16 0.32
C HIS A 192 21.43 -24.50 1.02
N ARG A 193 22.20 -24.48 2.14
CA ARG A 193 22.45 -25.68 2.95
C ARG A 193 21.16 -26.30 3.48
N ARG A 194 20.21 -25.49 3.93
CA ARG A 194 18.91 -25.97 4.44
C ARG A 194 18.05 -26.58 3.32
N ILE A 195 18.02 -25.95 2.15
CA ILE A 195 17.34 -26.51 0.98
C ILE A 195 17.94 -27.88 0.62
N TYR A 196 19.26 -27.97 0.53
CA TYR A 196 19.93 -29.24 0.19
C TYR A 196 19.67 -30.34 1.22
N LYS A 197 19.52 -29.97 2.52
CA LYS A 197 19.17 -30.90 3.60
C LYS A 197 17.72 -31.38 3.48
N LEU A 198 16.79 -30.53 3.11
CA LEU A 198 15.37 -30.86 2.91
C LEU A 198 15.14 -31.60 1.58
N MET A 199 15.91 -31.26 0.58
CA MET A 199 15.84 -31.85 -0.77
C MET A 199 17.24 -32.31 -1.22
N PRO A 200 17.67 -33.52 -0.82
CA PRO A 200 18.96 -34.04 -1.27
C PRO A 200 19.03 -34.11 -2.79
N GLY A 201 20.07 -33.52 -3.38
CA GLY A 201 20.23 -33.33 -4.81
C GLY A 201 19.71 -32.01 -5.36
N GLY A 202 19.18 -31.12 -4.46
CA GLY A 202 18.75 -29.76 -4.82
C GLY A 202 17.35 -29.70 -5.45
N LEU A 203 17.03 -28.54 -6.03
CA LEU A 203 15.70 -28.24 -6.54
C LEU A 203 15.41 -28.85 -7.93
N ASN A 204 16.45 -29.22 -8.66
CA ASN A 204 16.37 -29.59 -10.08
C ASN A 204 15.36 -30.71 -10.35
N GLY A 205 14.40 -30.44 -11.23
CA GLY A 205 13.37 -31.39 -11.67
C GLY A 205 12.28 -31.72 -10.62
N ARG A 206 12.30 -31.07 -9.45
CA ARG A 206 11.31 -31.28 -8.39
C ARG A 206 10.44 -30.06 -8.12
N ILE A 207 10.97 -28.89 -8.37
CA ILE A 207 10.31 -27.59 -8.18
C ILE A 207 10.55 -26.75 -9.40
N ASP A 208 9.56 -25.98 -9.82
CA ASP A 208 9.77 -24.87 -10.73
C ASP A 208 10.50 -23.74 -9.98
N PRO A 209 11.79 -23.46 -10.31
CA PRO A 209 12.55 -22.44 -9.60
C PRO A 209 11.93 -21.04 -9.68
N ALA A 210 11.11 -20.78 -10.71
CA ALA A 210 10.44 -19.51 -10.88
C ALA A 210 9.30 -19.26 -9.87
N LYS A 211 8.85 -20.31 -9.17
CA LYS A 211 7.79 -20.23 -8.15
C LYS A 211 8.31 -20.03 -6.73
N LEU A 212 9.62 -20.21 -6.51
CA LEU A 212 10.22 -20.11 -5.17
C LEU A 212 11.10 -18.87 -5.08
N HIS A 213 10.63 -17.86 -4.37
CA HIS A 213 11.36 -16.62 -4.13
C HIS A 213 11.84 -16.58 -2.69
N ILE A 214 13.14 -16.63 -2.46
CA ILE A 214 13.72 -16.50 -1.12
C ILE A 214 14.69 -15.33 -1.13
N ILE A 215 14.42 -14.33 -0.30
CA ILE A 215 15.16 -13.09 -0.22
C ILE A 215 16.05 -13.13 1.03
N PRO A 216 17.36 -13.42 0.89
CA PRO A 216 18.31 -13.41 2.00
C PRO A 216 18.69 -11.98 2.33
N LEU A 217 17.99 -11.32 3.22
CA LEU A 217 18.15 -9.90 3.50
C LEU A 217 19.53 -9.50 4.04
N PRO A 218 20.25 -10.33 4.81
CA PRO A 218 21.64 -10.03 5.15
C PRO A 218 22.56 -9.81 3.93
N ASN A 219 22.22 -10.41 2.79
CA ASN A 219 22.97 -10.25 1.54
C ASN A 219 22.50 -9.06 0.68
N THR A 220 21.36 -8.41 1.02
CA THR A 220 20.73 -7.37 0.23
C THR A 220 20.61 -6.02 0.96
N GLY A 221 21.33 -5.84 2.06
CA GLY A 221 21.34 -4.60 2.82
C GLY A 221 20.57 -4.65 4.14
N GLY A 222 19.95 -5.77 4.48
CA GLY A 222 19.24 -5.99 5.72
C GLY A 222 17.71 -5.92 5.57
N PRO A 223 16.97 -6.21 6.67
CA PRO A 223 15.51 -6.18 6.67
C PRO A 223 14.98 -4.76 6.48
N PHE A 224 13.87 -4.65 5.74
CA PHE A 224 13.09 -3.43 5.63
C PHE A 224 12.05 -3.34 6.76
N ALA A 225 11.55 -2.13 7.03
CA ALA A 225 10.47 -1.94 7.99
C ALA A 225 9.10 -1.95 7.31
N ILE A 226 8.13 -2.72 7.85
CA ILE A 226 6.73 -2.72 7.39
C ILE A 226 6.08 -1.38 7.73
N ALA A 227 6.28 -0.89 8.95
CA ALA A 227 5.66 0.33 9.43
C ALA A 227 6.61 1.20 10.25
N ARG A 228 6.24 2.45 10.43
CA ARG A 228 6.93 3.44 11.28
C ARG A 228 5.92 4.35 11.94
N LYS A 229 6.32 5.08 12.97
CA LYS A 229 5.52 6.20 13.47
C LYS A 229 5.42 7.29 12.41
N CYS A 230 4.22 7.82 12.21
CA CYS A 230 3.99 8.94 11.31
C CYS A 230 4.69 10.19 11.82
N ARG A 231 5.19 11.04 10.92
CA ARG A 231 5.85 12.29 11.32
C ARG A 231 4.88 13.22 12.06
N GLY A 232 5.21 13.55 13.30
CA GLY A 232 4.45 14.50 14.13
C GLY A 232 3.14 13.97 14.71
N SER A 233 2.94 12.65 14.73
CA SER A 233 1.79 11.99 15.34
C SER A 233 2.20 10.67 16.01
N ASP A 234 1.37 10.18 16.92
CA ASP A 234 1.52 8.84 17.50
C ASP A 234 0.84 7.73 16.68
N GLU A 235 0.43 8.04 15.46
CA GLU A 235 -0.14 7.09 14.53
C GLU A 235 0.94 6.30 13.79
N PHE A 236 0.57 5.13 13.24
CA PHE A 236 1.44 4.30 12.46
C PHE A 236 1.17 4.49 10.96
N CYS A 237 2.25 4.52 10.17
CA CYS A 237 2.20 4.59 8.71
C CYS A 237 3.01 3.43 8.12
N LEU A 238 2.56 2.89 7.00
CA LEU A 238 3.37 1.98 6.20
C LEU A 238 4.61 2.70 5.67
N THR A 239 5.66 1.95 5.40
CA THR A 239 6.84 2.47 4.71
C THR A 239 6.63 2.40 3.20
N GLU A 240 7.27 3.29 2.46
CA GLU A 240 7.25 3.28 1.00
C GLU A 240 7.83 1.98 0.43
N GLU A 241 8.83 1.43 1.12
CA GLU A 241 9.44 0.16 0.75
C GLU A 241 8.46 -1.01 0.87
N PHE A 242 7.71 -1.08 1.96
CA PHE A 242 6.68 -2.11 2.12
C PHE A 242 5.54 -1.97 1.13
N GLU A 243 5.10 -0.75 0.81
CA GLU A 243 4.10 -0.52 -0.25
C GLU A 243 4.61 -0.99 -1.62
N SER A 244 5.88 -0.75 -1.94
CA SER A 244 6.51 -1.29 -3.15
C SER A 244 6.55 -2.82 -3.15
N ILE A 245 6.85 -3.44 -2.01
CA ILE A 245 6.86 -4.91 -1.86
C ILE A 245 5.45 -5.48 -2.03
N LYS A 246 4.41 -4.84 -1.49
CA LYS A 246 3.02 -5.25 -1.70
C LYS A 246 2.69 -5.34 -3.18
N MET A 247 2.98 -4.30 -3.95
CA MET A 247 2.74 -4.29 -5.40
C MET A 247 3.50 -5.40 -6.11
N GLN A 248 4.73 -5.72 -5.69
CA GLN A 248 5.50 -6.82 -6.26
C GLN A 248 4.90 -8.19 -5.92
N LEU A 249 4.41 -8.38 -4.69
CA LEU A 249 3.74 -9.61 -4.27
C LEU A 249 2.43 -9.83 -5.04
N GLU A 250 1.63 -8.78 -5.21
CA GLU A 250 0.39 -8.81 -6.00
C GLU A 250 0.62 -9.17 -7.48
N ALA A 251 1.81 -8.85 -8.01
CA ALA A 251 2.18 -9.18 -9.39
C ALA A 251 2.65 -10.65 -9.58
N ILE A 252 2.90 -11.40 -8.50
CA ILE A 252 3.34 -12.80 -8.59
C ILE A 252 2.11 -13.69 -8.87
N PRO A 253 2.08 -14.40 -10.00
CA PRO A 253 0.97 -15.28 -10.30
C PRO A 253 0.90 -16.46 -9.32
N ASP A 254 -0.31 -16.86 -8.96
CA ASP A 254 -0.59 -18.01 -8.09
C ASP A 254 0.16 -17.95 -6.75
N LEU A 255 0.36 -16.75 -6.18
CA LEU A 255 1.00 -16.61 -4.88
C LEU A 255 0.18 -17.31 -3.81
N ALA A 256 0.79 -18.30 -3.14
CA ALA A 256 0.12 -19.16 -2.18
C ALA A 256 0.68 -19.03 -0.75
N LEU A 257 1.88 -18.48 -0.59
CA LEU A 257 2.52 -18.32 0.72
C LEU A 257 3.47 -17.12 0.69
N VAL A 258 3.36 -16.26 1.70
CA VAL A 258 4.36 -15.22 2.02
C VAL A 258 4.81 -15.40 3.46
N VAL A 259 6.11 -15.37 3.70
CA VAL A 259 6.73 -15.56 5.02
C VAL A 259 7.65 -14.39 5.34
N PHE A 260 7.53 -13.87 6.56
CA PHE A 260 8.45 -12.91 7.15
C PHE A 260 9.14 -13.59 8.36
N ASP A 261 10.38 -13.97 8.23
CA ASP A 261 11.10 -14.73 9.28
C ASP A 261 12.41 -14.04 9.68
N PRO A 262 12.53 -13.54 10.92
CA PRO A 262 11.45 -13.40 11.92
C PRO A 262 10.67 -12.09 11.74
N LEU A 263 9.38 -12.06 12.09
CA LEU A 263 8.53 -10.86 11.97
C LEU A 263 9.12 -9.64 12.72
N ALA A 264 9.77 -9.87 13.84
CA ALA A 264 10.38 -8.79 14.63
C ALA A 264 11.40 -7.94 13.84
N SER A 265 12.14 -8.56 12.91
CA SER A 265 13.13 -7.86 12.07
C SER A 265 12.47 -6.93 11.05
N PHE A 266 11.19 -7.14 10.74
CA PHE A 266 10.44 -6.38 9.72
C PHE A 266 9.43 -5.38 10.31
N ALA A 267 9.09 -5.48 11.58
CA ALA A 267 8.01 -4.68 12.15
C ALA A 267 8.27 -3.17 12.03
N GLY A 268 9.52 -2.72 12.25
CA GLY A 268 9.90 -1.30 12.30
C GLY A 268 9.29 -0.55 13.50
N LEU A 269 8.56 -1.25 14.35
CA LEU A 269 7.88 -0.79 15.55
C LEU A 269 8.21 -1.73 16.70
N ASP A 270 8.19 -1.21 17.94
CA ASP A 270 8.34 -2.07 19.12
C ASP A 270 7.02 -2.78 19.44
N LEU A 271 6.92 -4.05 19.00
CA LEU A 271 5.73 -4.87 19.17
C LEU A 271 5.47 -5.25 20.63
N ASN A 272 6.49 -5.19 21.48
CA ASN A 272 6.37 -5.52 22.91
C ASN A 272 5.94 -4.33 23.75
N ALA A 273 6.41 -3.13 23.39
CA ALA A 273 6.12 -1.91 24.14
C ALA A 273 4.75 -1.31 23.78
N ASP A 274 4.26 -1.48 22.55
CA ASP A 274 2.97 -0.94 22.10
C ASP A 274 2.07 -2.01 21.47
N PRO A 275 1.05 -2.51 22.18
CA PRO A 275 0.11 -3.50 21.64
C PRO A 275 -0.61 -3.03 20.36
N ARG A 276 -0.77 -1.70 20.16
CA ARG A 276 -1.38 -1.14 18.94
C ARG A 276 -0.49 -1.42 17.72
N ALA A 277 0.85 -1.44 17.92
CA ALA A 277 1.79 -1.73 16.86
C ALA A 277 1.60 -3.16 16.34
N ALA A 278 1.45 -4.14 17.24
CA ALA A 278 1.19 -5.53 16.86
C ALA A 278 -0.13 -5.67 16.07
N SER A 279 -1.21 -5.03 16.56
CA SER A 279 -2.51 -5.02 15.88
C SER A 279 -2.43 -4.36 14.51
N TYR A 280 -1.69 -3.24 14.39
CA TYR A 280 -1.50 -2.54 13.12
C TYR A 280 -0.76 -3.42 12.10
N ILE A 281 0.40 -3.98 12.47
CA ILE A 281 1.18 -4.86 11.60
C ILE A 281 0.35 -6.09 11.16
N THR A 282 -0.31 -6.75 12.10
CA THR A 282 -1.13 -7.92 11.78
C THR A 282 -2.27 -7.57 10.83
N GLY A 283 -2.91 -6.41 11.02
CA GLY A 283 -3.95 -5.92 10.13
C GLY A 283 -3.44 -5.62 8.72
N GLN A 284 -2.22 -5.07 8.58
CA GLN A 284 -1.61 -4.83 7.27
C GLN A 284 -1.24 -6.13 6.56
N LEU A 285 -0.72 -7.11 7.30
CA LEU A 285 -0.43 -8.43 6.74
C LEU A 285 -1.71 -9.20 6.38
N ALA A 286 -2.79 -9.04 7.15
CA ALA A 286 -4.09 -9.62 6.82
C ALA A 286 -4.70 -9.04 5.54
N ALA A 287 -4.36 -7.81 5.20
CA ALA A 287 -4.79 -7.19 3.95
C ALA A 287 -4.02 -7.70 2.71
N LEU A 288 -2.91 -8.43 2.91
CA LEU A 288 -2.16 -9.12 1.85
C LEU A 288 -2.67 -10.54 1.59
N ALA A 289 -3.32 -11.15 2.58
CA ALA A 289 -3.77 -12.54 2.54
C ALA A 289 -5.10 -12.68 1.79
#